data_c2290119c3054cdcefb98e83a7fe835a
#
_entry.id   c2290119c3054cdcefb98e83a7fe835a
#
_cell.length_a   1.000
_cell.length_b   1.000
_cell.length_c   1.000
_cell.angle_alpha   90.00
_cell.angle_beta   90.00
_cell.angle_gamma   90.00
#
_symmetry.space_group_name_H-M   'P 1'
#
loop_
_entity.id
_entity.type
_entity.pdbx_description
1 polymer ?
#
loop_
_entity_poly.entity_id
_entity_poly.type
_entity_poly.pdbx_seq_one_letter_code
_entity_poly.pdbx_strand_id
1 'polypeptide(L)'
;MDMIRKSVISLGLVLLATPVIFGQDLSRYRKFALGSSLAVISKQVGQDGRQATLISESPALVQEITYWQMDASDGTSRSEPISHITFDFFNGALYRIVVVYDQKSIEGLTEDDMVKAISARYGIGVRLYPEIDFPSHDVYAAPEKVIARWDDSENSVTFFHSTGLESFGLSVFSKRLSAQAEAAIIESAKFAKEQAPQKEIDRQIKEVDDQDIARQKNIKSFRP
;
A
#
# COMPACT_ATOMS: atom_id res chain seq x y z
N MET A 1 -53.48 -38.30 -57.53
CA MET A 1 -52.21 -37.66 -57.91
C MET A 1 -51.88 -36.61 -56.85
N ASP A 2 -51.35 -37.13 -55.77
CA ASP A 2 -51.17 -36.35 -54.49
C ASP A 2 -49.78 -35.75 -54.43
N MET A 3 -49.74 -34.42 -54.37
CA MET A 3 -48.49 -33.69 -54.16
C MET A 3 -48.26 -33.46 -52.64
N ILE A 4 -47.38 -34.22 -52.05
CA ILE A 4 -46.94 -34.06 -50.64
C ILE A 4 -45.97 -32.86 -50.55
N ARG A 5 -46.43 -31.74 -49.95
CA ARG A 5 -45.58 -30.59 -49.60
C ARG A 5 -44.74 -30.94 -48.36
N LYS A 6 -43.43 -31.09 -48.55
CA LYS A 6 -42.47 -31.19 -47.45
C LYS A 6 -42.16 -29.79 -46.87
N SER A 7 -42.67 -29.49 -45.70
CA SER A 7 -42.26 -28.31 -44.93
C SER A 7 -40.91 -28.56 -44.27
N VAL A 8 -39.87 -27.80 -44.63
CA VAL A 8 -38.59 -27.79 -43.97
C VAL A 8 -38.66 -26.73 -42.89
N ILE A 9 -38.71 -27.17 -41.60
CA ILE A 9 -38.57 -26.31 -40.45
C ILE A 9 -37.10 -26.05 -40.22
N SER A 10 -36.60 -24.86 -40.55
CA SER A 10 -35.25 -24.40 -40.27
C SER A 10 -35.20 -23.94 -38.81
N LEU A 11 -34.55 -24.75 -37.94
CA LEU A 11 -34.31 -24.40 -36.53
C LEU A 11 -33.10 -23.48 -36.46
N GLY A 12 -33.34 -22.16 -36.39
CA GLY A 12 -32.30 -21.15 -36.22
C GLY A 12 -31.70 -21.24 -34.81
N LEU A 13 -30.43 -21.69 -34.71
CA LEU A 13 -29.63 -21.67 -33.45
C LEU A 13 -29.21 -20.22 -33.16
N VAL A 14 -29.92 -19.55 -32.25
CA VAL A 14 -29.52 -18.22 -31.73
C VAL A 14 -28.40 -18.44 -30.73
N LEU A 15 -27.14 -18.23 -31.13
CA LEU A 15 -26.02 -18.14 -30.22
C LEU A 15 -26.16 -16.83 -29.41
N LEU A 16 -26.59 -16.93 -28.16
CA LEU A 16 -26.49 -15.86 -27.18
C LEU A 16 -25.00 -15.68 -26.80
N ALA A 17 -24.33 -14.75 -27.46
CA ALA A 17 -23.03 -14.28 -27.02
C ALA A 17 -23.20 -13.55 -25.68
N THR A 18 -22.99 -14.25 -24.58
CA THR A 18 -22.87 -13.59 -23.26
C THR A 18 -21.63 -12.71 -23.29
N PRO A 19 -21.72 -11.39 -23.02
CA PRO A 19 -20.54 -10.57 -22.89
C PRO A 19 -19.72 -11.13 -21.71
N VAL A 20 -18.51 -11.58 -21.98
CA VAL A 20 -17.54 -11.88 -20.94
C VAL A 20 -17.19 -10.54 -20.30
N ILE A 21 -17.84 -10.21 -19.20
CA ILE A 21 -17.44 -9.11 -18.35
C ILE A 21 -16.11 -9.55 -17.75
N PHE A 22 -14.99 -9.11 -18.33
CA PHE A 22 -13.70 -9.22 -17.68
C PHE A 22 -13.83 -8.45 -16.37
N GLY A 23 -13.97 -9.16 -15.27
CA GLY A 23 -13.92 -8.60 -13.93
C GLY A 23 -12.63 -7.81 -13.82
N GLN A 24 -12.75 -6.53 -13.51
CA GLN A 24 -11.59 -5.66 -13.37
C GLN A 24 -10.82 -6.11 -12.13
N ASP A 25 -9.53 -6.39 -12.34
CA ASP A 25 -8.68 -6.93 -11.29
C ASP A 25 -8.19 -5.82 -10.37
N LEU A 26 -8.89 -5.65 -9.22
CA LEU A 26 -8.53 -4.69 -8.18
C LEU A 26 -7.42 -5.21 -7.25
N SER A 27 -6.90 -6.42 -7.48
CA SER A 27 -5.86 -7.02 -6.63
C SER A 27 -4.44 -6.62 -7.01
N ARG A 28 -4.25 -5.73 -7.99
CA ARG A 28 -2.91 -5.39 -8.46
C ARG A 28 -2.76 -3.95 -8.94
N TYR A 29 -1.54 -3.45 -8.79
CA TYR A 29 -1.06 -2.26 -9.47
C TYR A 29 0.05 -2.66 -10.46
N ARG A 30 -0.20 -2.52 -11.78
CA ARG A 30 0.75 -2.94 -12.84
C ARG A 30 1.20 -4.41 -12.65
N LYS A 31 2.51 -4.64 -12.44
CA LYS A 31 3.10 -5.97 -12.20
C LYS A 31 3.02 -6.42 -10.74
N PHE A 32 2.70 -5.53 -9.82
CA PHE A 32 2.66 -5.82 -8.38
C PHE A 32 1.27 -6.33 -8.00
N ALA A 33 1.19 -7.52 -7.42
CA ALA A 33 -0.06 -8.14 -7.01
C ALA A 33 -0.14 -8.26 -5.48
N LEU A 34 -1.30 -7.97 -4.90
CA LEU A 34 -1.58 -8.24 -3.50
C LEU A 34 -1.38 -9.74 -3.21
N GLY A 35 -0.94 -10.09 -2.00
CA GLY A 35 -0.58 -11.45 -1.61
C GLY A 35 0.85 -11.86 -2.00
N SER A 36 1.56 -11.08 -2.84
CA SER A 36 2.97 -11.35 -3.16
C SER A 36 3.83 -11.28 -1.90
N SER A 37 4.88 -12.11 -1.84
CA SER A 37 5.81 -12.08 -0.71
C SER A 37 6.77 -10.89 -0.78
N LEU A 38 7.29 -10.49 0.39
CA LEU A 38 8.35 -9.48 0.51
C LEU A 38 9.52 -9.74 -0.45
N ALA A 39 9.99 -10.99 -0.54
CA ALA A 39 11.10 -11.37 -1.42
C ALA A 39 10.80 -11.17 -2.92
N VAL A 40 9.56 -11.45 -3.33
CA VAL A 40 9.12 -11.25 -4.73
C VAL A 40 9.11 -9.76 -5.06
N ILE A 41 8.52 -8.93 -4.21
CA ILE A 41 8.45 -7.47 -4.44
C ILE A 41 9.83 -6.85 -4.41
N SER A 42 10.67 -7.18 -3.41
CA SER A 42 12.05 -6.69 -3.32
C SER A 42 12.84 -6.96 -4.60
N LYS A 43 12.75 -8.19 -5.13
CA LYS A 43 13.38 -8.56 -6.39
C LYS A 43 12.84 -7.74 -7.57
N GLN A 44 11.51 -7.50 -7.64
CA GLN A 44 10.88 -6.74 -8.72
C GLN A 44 11.30 -5.27 -8.74
N VAL A 45 11.56 -4.67 -7.57
CA VAL A 45 12.01 -3.27 -7.45
C VAL A 45 13.54 -3.13 -7.36
N GLY A 46 14.27 -4.24 -7.37
CA GLY A 46 15.75 -4.22 -7.32
C GLY A 46 16.30 -3.81 -5.95
N GLN A 47 15.55 -4.02 -4.87
CA GLN A 47 15.95 -3.71 -3.50
C GLN A 47 16.23 -4.99 -2.68
N ASP A 48 17.04 -4.87 -1.61
CA ASP A 48 17.22 -5.95 -0.65
C ASP A 48 16.05 -5.94 0.35
N GLY A 49 15.33 -7.07 0.47
CA GLY A 49 14.24 -7.22 1.43
C GLY A 49 14.63 -7.01 2.90
N ARG A 50 15.94 -7.07 3.21
CA ARG A 50 16.48 -6.71 4.55
C ARG A 50 16.38 -5.22 4.86
N GLN A 51 16.13 -4.38 3.87
CA GLN A 51 15.95 -2.94 4.03
C GLN A 51 14.49 -2.57 4.36
N ALA A 52 13.61 -3.58 4.49
CA ALA A 52 12.24 -3.33 4.90
C ALA A 52 12.18 -2.68 6.29
N THR A 53 11.44 -1.59 6.40
CA THR A 53 11.17 -0.94 7.68
C THR A 53 10.21 -1.79 8.50
N LEU A 54 10.57 -2.06 9.74
CA LEU A 54 9.71 -2.77 10.69
C LEU A 54 8.72 -1.78 11.32
N ILE A 55 7.44 -1.97 11.07
CA ILE A 55 6.35 -1.17 11.65
C ILE A 55 5.84 -1.81 12.95
N SER A 56 5.64 -3.14 12.94
CA SER A 56 5.24 -3.92 14.11
C SER A 56 5.83 -5.32 14.01
N GLU A 57 6.26 -5.87 15.16
CA GLU A 57 6.73 -7.24 15.27
C GLU A 57 5.71 -8.14 16.00
N SER A 58 4.99 -7.56 16.95
CA SER A 58 4.00 -8.28 17.77
C SER A 58 2.76 -7.40 17.97
N PRO A 59 1.55 -7.95 17.88
CA PRO A 59 1.20 -9.40 17.79
C PRO A 59 1.35 -9.98 16.37
N ALA A 60 1.62 -9.16 15.35
CA ALA A 60 1.85 -9.60 13.97
C ALA A 60 2.99 -8.80 13.34
N LEU A 61 3.69 -9.43 12.41
CA LEU A 61 4.75 -8.79 11.64
C LEU A 61 4.15 -7.86 10.58
N VAL A 62 4.38 -6.55 10.72
CA VAL A 62 4.04 -5.53 9.73
C VAL A 62 5.33 -4.85 9.27
N GLN A 63 5.55 -4.84 7.96
CA GLN A 63 6.76 -4.31 7.34
C GLN A 63 6.41 -3.43 6.15
N GLU A 64 7.31 -2.53 5.80
CA GLU A 64 7.17 -1.60 4.68
C GLU A 64 8.43 -1.57 3.83
N ILE A 65 8.28 -1.48 2.51
CA ILE A 65 9.35 -1.10 1.58
C ILE A 65 8.88 0.12 0.80
N THR A 66 9.67 1.19 0.79
CA THR A 66 9.46 2.33 -0.11
C THR A 66 10.46 2.28 -1.27
N TYR A 67 9.94 2.28 -2.48
CA TYR A 67 10.70 2.37 -3.73
C TYR A 67 10.60 3.78 -4.30
N TRP A 68 11.73 4.48 -4.36
CA TRP A 68 11.84 5.81 -4.95
C TRP A 68 12.27 5.69 -6.41
N GLN A 69 11.51 6.32 -7.29
CA GLN A 69 11.91 6.42 -8.68
C GLN A 69 12.88 7.60 -8.81
N MET A 70 14.17 7.30 -8.91
CA MET A 70 15.19 8.32 -9.13
C MET A 70 15.08 8.89 -10.54
N ASP A 71 15.35 10.19 -10.69
CA ASP A 71 15.57 10.77 -12.01
C ASP A 71 16.76 10.10 -12.64
N ALA A 72 16.68 9.82 -13.95
CA ALA A 72 17.83 9.32 -14.67
C ALA A 72 18.97 10.34 -14.56
N SER A 73 20.16 9.86 -14.19
CA SER A 73 21.35 10.72 -13.98
C SER A 73 21.80 11.49 -15.22
N ASP A 74 21.22 11.17 -16.39
CA ASP A 74 21.48 11.80 -17.69
C ASP A 74 20.53 12.97 -18.02
N GLY A 75 19.65 13.37 -17.11
CA GLY A 75 18.69 14.46 -17.32
C GLY A 75 17.52 14.11 -18.23
N THR A 76 17.36 12.83 -18.61
CA THR A 76 16.15 12.38 -19.31
C THR A 76 14.96 12.41 -18.37
N SER A 77 13.80 12.87 -18.88
CA SER A 77 12.55 12.87 -18.12
C SER A 77 12.25 11.48 -17.59
N ARG A 78 11.70 11.41 -16.37
CA ARG A 78 11.17 10.17 -15.79
C ARG A 78 10.29 9.47 -16.82
N SER A 79 10.50 8.18 -17.02
CA SER A 79 9.66 7.39 -17.92
C SER A 79 8.24 7.20 -17.41
N GLU A 80 7.99 7.50 -16.14
CA GLU A 80 6.72 7.28 -15.45
C GLU A 80 6.39 8.44 -14.50
N PRO A 81 5.11 8.83 -14.39
CA PRO A 81 4.67 9.94 -13.54
C PRO A 81 4.58 9.55 -12.06
N ILE A 82 5.55 8.76 -11.55
CA ILE A 82 5.55 8.25 -10.18
C ILE A 82 6.72 8.86 -9.43
N SER A 83 6.46 9.38 -8.24
CA SER A 83 7.48 9.82 -7.29
C SER A 83 8.04 8.63 -6.53
N HIS A 84 7.18 7.88 -5.86
CA HIS A 84 7.54 6.67 -5.13
C HIS A 84 6.38 5.70 -5.01
N ILE A 85 6.69 4.47 -4.65
CA ILE A 85 5.71 3.41 -4.35
C ILE A 85 6.07 2.83 -3.00
N THR A 86 5.10 2.77 -2.09
CA THR A 86 5.20 2.09 -0.81
C THR A 86 4.46 0.75 -0.87
N PHE A 87 5.08 -0.29 -0.36
CA PHE A 87 4.56 -1.66 -0.30
C PHE A 87 4.49 -2.09 1.15
N ASP A 88 3.28 -2.38 1.64
CA ASP A 88 3.05 -2.80 3.02
C ASP A 88 2.74 -4.29 3.11
N PHE A 89 3.40 -4.96 4.04
CA PHE A 89 3.31 -6.40 4.24
C PHE A 89 2.76 -6.73 5.62
N PHE A 90 1.81 -7.66 5.65
CA PHE A 90 1.28 -8.27 6.88
C PHE A 90 1.65 -9.75 6.89
N ASN A 91 2.44 -10.17 7.90
CA ASN A 91 3.00 -11.53 7.99
C ASN A 91 3.67 -11.99 6.68
N GLY A 92 4.41 -11.07 6.04
CA GLY A 92 5.16 -11.32 4.80
C GLY A 92 4.35 -11.30 3.51
N ALA A 93 3.01 -11.10 3.56
CA ALA A 93 2.15 -10.98 2.39
C ALA A 93 1.82 -9.51 2.10
N LEU A 94 2.02 -9.06 0.86
CA LEU A 94 1.69 -7.71 0.40
C LEU A 94 0.19 -7.47 0.55
N TYR A 95 -0.20 -6.51 1.37
CA TYR A 95 -1.62 -6.18 1.58
C TYR A 95 -2.01 -4.80 1.06
N ARG A 96 -1.04 -3.88 0.89
CA ARG A 96 -1.29 -2.53 0.40
C ARG A 96 -0.14 -2.05 -0.48
N ILE A 97 -0.49 -1.33 -1.54
CA ILE A 97 0.43 -0.64 -2.45
C ILE A 97 -0.03 0.81 -2.49
N VAL A 98 0.83 1.73 -2.10
CA VAL A 98 0.56 3.17 -2.19
C VAL A 98 1.48 3.79 -3.24
N VAL A 99 0.91 4.44 -4.22
CA VAL A 99 1.61 5.12 -5.31
C VAL A 99 1.41 6.60 -5.14
N VAL A 100 2.50 7.36 -5.07
CA VAL A 100 2.46 8.82 -5.07
C VAL A 100 2.98 9.31 -6.42
N TYR A 101 2.18 10.16 -7.08
CA TYR A 101 2.53 10.70 -8.38
C TYR A 101 3.50 11.87 -8.25
N ASP A 102 4.37 12.04 -9.25
CA ASP A 102 5.26 13.18 -9.34
C ASP A 102 4.51 14.42 -9.81
N GLN A 103 4.51 15.47 -9.00
CA GLN A 103 3.73 16.68 -9.24
C GLN A 103 4.00 17.32 -10.60
N LYS A 104 5.27 17.36 -11.04
CA LYS A 104 5.64 17.93 -12.34
C LYS A 104 5.12 17.09 -13.49
N SER A 105 5.12 15.77 -13.33
CA SER A 105 4.70 14.84 -14.38
C SER A 105 3.18 14.78 -14.57
N ILE A 106 2.42 15.28 -13.59
CA ILE A 106 0.94 15.36 -13.65
C ILE A 106 0.44 16.82 -13.73
N GLU A 107 1.35 17.77 -13.92
CA GLU A 107 1.00 19.19 -14.01
C GLU A 107 -0.05 19.44 -15.10
N GLY A 108 -1.11 20.16 -14.75
CA GLY A 108 -2.22 20.47 -15.65
C GLY A 108 -3.31 19.40 -15.75
N LEU A 109 -3.11 18.20 -15.18
CA LEU A 109 -4.17 17.20 -15.08
C LEU A 109 -5.16 17.59 -13.97
N THR A 110 -6.45 17.49 -14.29
CA THR A 110 -7.51 17.66 -13.31
C THR A 110 -7.80 16.34 -12.58
N GLU A 111 -8.48 16.41 -11.42
CA GLU A 111 -8.99 15.20 -10.74
C GLU A 111 -9.85 14.35 -11.67
N ASP A 112 -10.68 14.99 -12.52
CA ASP A 112 -11.55 14.30 -13.48
C ASP A 112 -10.74 13.54 -14.53
N ASP A 113 -9.66 14.11 -15.04
CA ASP A 113 -8.77 13.44 -15.98
C ASP A 113 -8.14 12.20 -15.35
N MET A 114 -7.68 12.33 -14.10
CA MET A 114 -7.07 11.22 -13.37
C MET A 114 -8.08 10.13 -13.02
N VAL A 115 -9.26 10.50 -12.52
CA VAL A 115 -10.35 9.53 -12.25
C VAL A 115 -10.75 8.79 -13.53
N LYS A 116 -10.85 9.49 -14.66
CA LYS A 116 -11.15 8.87 -15.97
C LYS A 116 -10.05 7.88 -16.38
N ALA A 117 -8.77 8.24 -16.23
CA ALA A 117 -7.65 7.36 -16.56
C ALA A 117 -7.60 6.12 -15.65
N ILE A 118 -7.84 6.29 -14.34
CA ILE A 118 -7.90 5.19 -13.37
C ILE A 118 -9.11 4.28 -13.67
N SER A 119 -10.26 4.87 -13.99
CA SER A 119 -11.48 4.13 -14.35
C SER A 119 -11.31 3.30 -15.63
N ALA A 120 -10.49 3.71 -16.57
CA ALA A 120 -10.16 2.90 -17.74
C ALA A 120 -9.46 1.57 -17.36
N ARG A 121 -8.78 1.52 -16.21
CA ARG A 121 -8.09 0.33 -15.68
C ARG A 121 -8.96 -0.47 -14.73
N TYR A 122 -9.61 0.20 -13.77
CA TYR A 122 -10.28 -0.42 -12.62
C TYR A 122 -11.81 -0.34 -12.70
N GLY A 123 -12.38 0.21 -13.78
CA GLY A 123 -13.80 0.33 -14.00
C GLY A 123 -14.44 1.60 -13.46
N ILE A 124 -15.74 1.54 -13.29
CA ILE A 124 -16.50 2.69 -12.84
C ILE A 124 -16.26 2.88 -11.34
N GLY A 125 -15.56 3.95 -10.97
CA GLY A 125 -15.36 4.34 -9.58
C GLY A 125 -16.50 5.16 -9.03
N VAL A 126 -16.64 5.12 -7.70
CA VAL A 126 -17.57 5.98 -6.95
C VAL A 126 -16.82 7.21 -6.49
N ARG A 127 -17.27 8.40 -6.90
CA ARG A 127 -16.77 9.65 -6.35
C ARG A 127 -17.37 9.89 -4.97
N LEU A 128 -16.53 10.37 -4.05
CA LEU A 128 -16.94 10.67 -2.68
C LEU A 128 -17.14 12.19 -2.54
N TYR A 129 -18.35 12.59 -2.16
CA TYR A 129 -18.71 13.98 -1.83
C TYR A 129 -19.55 13.99 -0.54
N PRO A 130 -19.19 14.74 0.51
CA PRO A 130 -17.93 15.46 0.65
C PRO A 130 -16.72 14.52 0.70
N GLU A 131 -15.56 15.06 0.39
CA GLU A 131 -14.28 14.32 0.53
C GLU A 131 -14.15 13.80 1.97
N ILE A 132 -13.81 12.52 2.10
CA ILE A 132 -13.66 11.88 3.40
C ILE A 132 -12.18 11.91 3.75
N ASP A 133 -11.84 12.54 4.88
CA ASP A 133 -10.49 12.46 5.43
C ASP A 133 -10.24 11.06 5.98
N PHE A 134 -9.21 10.39 5.46
CA PHE A 134 -8.72 9.15 6.06
C PHE A 134 -7.48 9.46 6.89
N PRO A 135 -7.38 8.90 8.11
CA PRO A 135 -6.14 8.98 8.86
C PRO A 135 -5.04 8.28 8.04
N SER A 136 -3.95 8.98 7.80
CA SER A 136 -2.75 8.35 7.29
C SER A 136 -2.28 7.27 8.28
N HIS A 137 -1.77 6.14 7.77
CA HIS A 137 -1.17 5.10 8.61
C HIS A 137 0.15 5.56 9.26
N ASP A 138 0.75 6.59 8.71
CA ASP A 138 1.87 7.28 9.35
C ASP A 138 1.31 8.28 10.37
N VAL A 139 1.65 8.08 11.65
CA VAL A 139 1.23 8.94 12.76
C VAL A 139 1.63 10.41 12.55
N TYR A 140 2.58 10.66 11.64
CA TYR A 140 3.11 11.98 11.30
C TYR A 140 2.66 12.49 9.93
N ALA A 141 1.94 11.70 9.15
CA ALA A 141 1.49 12.15 7.84
C ALA A 141 0.16 12.91 7.93
N ALA A 142 0.01 13.94 7.11
CA ALA A 142 -1.22 14.70 6.99
C ALA A 142 -2.37 13.81 6.48
N PRO A 143 -3.63 14.10 6.85
CA PRO A 143 -4.78 13.33 6.40
C PRO A 143 -4.88 13.36 4.87
N GLU A 144 -5.25 12.22 4.30
CA GLU A 144 -5.47 12.07 2.87
C GLU A 144 -6.93 12.33 2.54
N LYS A 145 -7.19 13.15 1.53
CA LYS A 145 -8.53 13.39 1.01
C LYS A 145 -8.86 12.40 -0.09
N VAL A 146 -9.80 11.50 0.16
CA VAL A 146 -10.24 10.52 -0.82
C VAL A 146 -11.17 11.16 -1.83
N ILE A 147 -10.81 11.07 -3.11
CA ILE A 147 -11.53 11.64 -4.25
C ILE A 147 -12.47 10.61 -4.88
N ALA A 148 -11.96 9.39 -5.11
CA ALA A 148 -12.73 8.32 -5.74
C ALA A 148 -12.28 6.94 -5.24
N ARG A 149 -13.19 5.96 -5.31
CA ARG A 149 -12.97 4.58 -4.89
C ARG A 149 -13.55 3.59 -5.87
N TRP A 150 -12.83 2.48 -6.06
CA TRP A 150 -13.24 1.28 -6.80
C TRP A 150 -13.17 0.10 -5.83
N ASP A 151 -14.26 -0.62 -5.68
CA ASP A 151 -14.39 -1.68 -4.68
C ASP A 151 -14.90 -2.97 -5.32
N ASP A 152 -14.34 -4.11 -4.91
CA ASP A 152 -14.95 -5.42 -5.01
C ASP A 152 -15.16 -6.04 -3.61
N SER A 153 -15.47 -7.33 -3.53
CA SER A 153 -15.68 -8.01 -2.24
C SER A 153 -14.41 -8.11 -1.38
N GLU A 154 -13.23 -8.13 -1.98
CA GLU A 154 -11.96 -8.41 -1.32
C GLU A 154 -11.00 -7.22 -1.28
N ASN A 155 -11.02 -6.41 -2.34
CA ASN A 155 -10.03 -5.38 -2.57
C ASN A 155 -10.66 -4.00 -2.73
N SER A 156 -9.85 -2.99 -2.56
CA SER A 156 -10.21 -1.59 -2.80
C SER A 156 -9.07 -0.87 -3.50
N VAL A 157 -9.43 0.01 -4.43
CA VAL A 157 -8.55 1.00 -5.03
C VAL A 157 -9.08 2.37 -4.64
N THR A 158 -8.21 3.22 -4.12
CA THR A 158 -8.59 4.56 -3.64
C THR A 158 -7.70 5.59 -4.30
N PHE A 159 -8.29 6.58 -4.95
CA PHE A 159 -7.59 7.75 -5.46
C PHE A 159 -7.74 8.89 -4.45
N PHE A 160 -6.63 9.50 -4.07
CA PHE A 160 -6.60 10.49 -3.00
C PHE A 160 -5.68 11.66 -3.33
N HIS A 161 -5.88 12.77 -2.61
CA HIS A 161 -4.96 13.90 -2.56
C HIS A 161 -4.27 13.92 -1.19
N SER A 162 -2.95 13.86 -1.19
CA SER A 162 -2.14 13.97 0.02
C SER A 162 -1.92 15.45 0.33
N THR A 163 -2.50 15.93 1.43
CA THR A 163 -2.37 17.34 1.84
C THR A 163 -0.95 17.68 2.33
N GLY A 164 -0.19 16.68 2.78
CA GLY A 164 1.20 16.89 3.24
C GLY A 164 2.22 16.99 2.11
N LEU A 165 1.97 16.29 1.00
CA LEU A 165 2.85 16.29 -0.18
C LEU A 165 2.30 17.14 -1.32
N GLU A 166 1.10 17.72 -1.17
CA GLU A 166 0.36 18.44 -2.21
C GLU A 166 0.35 17.69 -3.55
N SER A 167 0.22 16.36 -3.49
CA SER A 167 0.27 15.48 -4.64
C SER A 167 -0.85 14.46 -4.62
N PHE A 168 -1.18 13.93 -5.79
CA PHE A 168 -2.15 12.85 -5.91
C PHE A 168 -1.50 11.49 -5.67
N GLY A 169 -2.30 10.55 -5.16
CA GLY A 169 -1.89 9.18 -4.93
C GLY A 169 -2.98 8.17 -5.26
N LEU A 170 -2.55 6.92 -5.39
CA LEU A 170 -3.42 5.77 -5.59
C LEU A 170 -3.04 4.68 -4.59
N SER A 171 -4.00 4.19 -3.82
CA SER A 171 -3.81 3.05 -2.93
C SER A 171 -4.59 1.85 -3.44
N VAL A 172 -3.93 0.68 -3.51
CA VAL A 172 -4.54 -0.61 -3.85
C VAL A 172 -4.34 -1.52 -2.65
N PHE A 173 -5.41 -2.04 -2.06
CA PHE A 173 -5.28 -2.83 -0.83
C PHE A 173 -6.32 -3.94 -0.67
N SER A 174 -5.93 -4.99 0.06
CA SER A 174 -6.84 -6.04 0.53
C SER A 174 -7.59 -5.56 1.76
N LYS A 175 -8.92 -5.47 1.68
CA LYS A 175 -9.77 -5.00 2.79
C LYS A 175 -9.55 -5.80 4.06
N ARG A 176 -9.50 -7.14 3.93
CA ARG A 176 -9.31 -8.05 5.06
C ARG A 176 -7.92 -7.92 5.70
N LEU A 177 -6.85 -7.98 4.90
CA LEU A 177 -5.48 -7.91 5.43
C LEU A 177 -5.16 -6.51 5.97
N SER A 178 -5.69 -5.45 5.36
CA SER A 178 -5.54 -4.07 5.84
C SER A 178 -6.15 -3.91 7.22
N ALA A 179 -7.38 -4.39 7.44
CA ALA A 179 -8.02 -4.36 8.75
C ALA A 179 -7.26 -5.15 9.82
N GLN A 180 -6.67 -6.31 9.45
CA GLN A 180 -5.85 -7.11 10.37
C GLN A 180 -4.53 -6.40 10.70
N ALA A 181 -3.87 -5.80 9.73
CA ALA A 181 -2.62 -5.06 9.93
C ALA A 181 -2.85 -3.85 10.84
N GLU A 182 -3.92 -3.09 10.58
CA GLU A 182 -4.31 -1.94 11.39
C GLU A 182 -4.59 -2.32 12.84
N ALA A 183 -5.35 -3.40 13.07
CA ALA A 183 -5.60 -3.91 14.42
C ALA A 183 -4.29 -4.30 15.12
N ALA A 184 -3.37 -4.96 14.43
CA ALA A 184 -2.07 -5.36 14.97
C ALA A 184 -1.19 -4.15 15.33
N ILE A 185 -1.17 -3.11 14.50
CA ILE A 185 -0.43 -1.87 14.75
C ILE A 185 -0.98 -1.17 16.01
N ILE A 186 -2.31 -1.05 16.12
CA ILE A 186 -2.96 -0.45 17.30
C ILE A 186 -2.62 -1.23 18.57
N GLU A 187 -2.70 -2.55 18.52
CA GLU A 187 -2.37 -3.41 19.66
C GLU A 187 -0.90 -3.31 20.05
N SER A 188 0.02 -3.29 19.07
CA SER A 188 1.45 -3.08 19.28
C SER A 188 1.73 -1.74 20.00
N ALA A 189 1.10 -0.66 19.55
CA ALA A 189 1.22 0.65 20.16
C ALA A 189 0.72 0.66 21.61
N LYS A 190 -0.37 -0.05 21.91
CA LYS A 190 -0.88 -0.21 23.26
C LYS A 190 0.11 -0.96 24.15
N PHE A 191 0.64 -2.10 23.70
CA PHE A 191 1.66 -2.84 24.44
C PHE A 191 2.93 -2.01 24.69
N ALA A 192 3.39 -1.27 23.70
CA ALA A 192 4.54 -0.39 23.86
C ALA A 192 4.32 0.67 24.95
N LYS A 193 3.12 1.27 25.00
CA LYS A 193 2.74 2.24 26.00
C LYS A 193 2.65 1.62 27.42
N GLU A 194 2.10 0.41 27.53
CA GLU A 194 1.99 -0.32 28.81
C GLU A 194 3.36 -0.73 29.36
N GLN A 195 4.31 -1.08 28.47
CA GLN A 195 5.66 -1.48 28.87
C GLN A 195 6.64 -0.31 29.06
N ALA A 196 6.29 0.88 28.60
CA ALA A 196 7.17 2.05 28.65
C ALA A 196 7.69 2.38 30.05
N PRO A 197 6.89 2.34 31.14
CA PRO A 197 7.37 2.60 32.50
C PRO A 197 8.43 1.57 32.94
N GLN A 198 8.21 0.28 32.65
CA GLN A 198 9.16 -0.77 33.04
C GLN A 198 10.48 -0.65 32.27
N LYS A 199 10.41 -0.40 30.97
CA LYS A 199 11.61 -0.18 30.13
C LYS A 199 12.43 1.02 30.61
N GLU A 200 11.77 2.08 31.06
CA GLU A 200 12.47 3.24 31.62
C GLU A 200 13.19 2.91 32.93
N ILE A 201 12.56 2.15 33.83
CA ILE A 201 13.18 1.65 35.05
C ILE A 201 14.40 0.78 34.72
N ASP A 202 14.25 -0.17 33.82
CA ASP A 202 15.33 -1.08 33.39
C ASP A 202 16.49 -0.30 32.78
N ARG A 203 16.20 0.75 31.98
CA ARG A 203 17.21 1.65 31.42
C ARG A 203 17.98 2.39 32.51
N GLN A 204 17.29 2.93 33.51
CA GLN A 204 17.92 3.65 34.62
C GLN A 204 18.79 2.73 35.48
N ILE A 205 18.33 1.51 35.78
CA ILE A 205 19.12 0.49 36.49
C ILE A 205 20.40 0.19 35.74
N LYS A 206 20.28 -0.08 34.42
CA LYS A 206 21.47 -0.37 33.58
C LYS A 206 22.44 0.81 33.55
N GLU A 207 21.97 2.03 33.46
CA GLU A 207 22.81 3.23 33.44
C GLU A 207 23.61 3.40 34.75
N VAL A 208 22.98 3.12 35.91
CA VAL A 208 23.66 3.11 37.21
C VAL A 208 24.71 2.01 37.28
N ASP A 209 24.38 0.79 36.84
CA ASP A 209 25.33 -0.32 36.82
C ASP A 209 26.53 -0.03 35.93
N ASP A 210 26.30 0.51 34.72
CA ASP A 210 27.38 0.89 33.79
C ASP A 210 28.29 1.99 34.38
N GLN A 211 27.72 2.96 35.11
CA GLN A 211 28.48 4.00 35.81
C GLN A 211 29.33 3.41 36.95
N ASP A 212 28.81 2.48 37.73
CA ASP A 212 29.53 1.83 38.82
C ASP A 212 30.68 0.95 38.28
N ILE A 213 30.45 0.22 37.20
CA ILE A 213 31.48 -0.55 36.50
C ILE A 213 32.64 0.38 36.00
N ALA A 214 32.25 1.48 35.35
CA ALA A 214 33.21 2.48 34.88
C ALA A 214 34.01 3.10 36.04
N ARG A 215 33.33 3.44 37.14
CA ARG A 215 33.94 3.96 38.37
C ARG A 215 34.96 2.98 38.95
N GLN A 216 34.60 1.71 39.12
CA GLN A 216 35.51 0.67 39.66
C GLN A 216 36.73 0.47 38.77
N LYS A 217 36.57 0.49 37.44
CA LYS A 217 37.66 0.41 36.47
C LYS A 217 38.60 1.61 36.63
N ASN A 218 38.03 2.81 36.70
CA ASN A 218 38.82 4.04 36.81
C ASN A 218 39.56 4.16 38.15
N ILE A 219 38.97 3.74 39.28
CA ILE A 219 39.65 3.67 40.58
C ILE A 219 40.88 2.77 40.51
N LYS A 220 40.80 1.60 39.86
CA LYS A 220 41.93 0.67 39.70
C LYS A 220 43.03 1.20 38.80
N SER A 221 42.71 2.04 37.85
CA SER A 221 43.71 2.61 36.89
C SER A 221 44.22 4.00 37.27
N PHE A 222 43.53 4.68 38.22
CA PHE A 222 43.93 6.02 38.66
C PHE A 222 45.26 5.96 39.46
N ARG A 223 46.25 6.68 38.96
CA ARG A 223 47.54 6.89 39.62
C ARG A 223 47.73 8.40 39.73
N PRO A 224 47.79 8.94 40.97
CA PRO A 224 48.07 10.35 41.19
C PRO A 224 49.46 10.77 40.78
#